data_80db11f9bc8ee4e34f600460146d3db0
#
_entry.id   80db11f9bc8ee4e34f600460146d3db0
#
_cell.length_a   1.000
_cell.length_b   1.000
_cell.length_c   1.000
_cell.angle_alpha   90.00
_cell.angle_beta   90.00
_cell.angle_gamma   90.00
#
_symmetry.space_group_name_H-M   'P 1'
#
loop_
_entity.id
_entity.type
_entity.pdbx_description
1 polymer ?
#
loop_
_entity_poly.entity_id
_entity_poly.type
_entity_poly.pdbx_seq_one_letter_code
_entity_poly.pdbx_strand_id
1 'polypeptide(L)'
;RAILPPIAEQDFHLAARTAVLSFIVVFGVTKALTNYLAGRLSDRFGRKHVLVAGWLVAAPVPFVLMWAPTWSWVLVANALLGVSQGLTWSTTVIMKIDLAGSKDRGLAMGLNEFAGYIAVAGAALATGWVAARWGLRPEPFYVGVLFVLCGLGLSVLLVRETHSHVRLESHLLGGSKDIPRSIFWRTTIGDRNLSSISQAGLVNNLNDGMAWGL
;
A
#
# COMPACT_ATOMS: atom_id res chain seq x y z
N ARG A 1 -2.40 -12.64 3.24
CA ARG A 1 -1.25 -12.87 4.13
C ARG A 1 -1.55 -13.87 5.22
N ALA A 2 -2.71 -13.80 5.86
CA ALA A 2 -3.09 -14.72 6.94
C ALA A 2 -2.97 -16.22 6.57
N ILE A 3 -3.17 -16.56 5.30
CA ILE A 3 -3.11 -17.94 4.80
C ILE A 3 -1.75 -18.32 4.18
N LEU A 4 -0.80 -17.39 4.03
CA LEU A 4 0.51 -17.70 3.42
C LEU A 4 1.39 -18.63 4.28
N PRO A 5 1.45 -18.48 5.61
CA PRO A 5 2.22 -19.41 6.45
C PRO A 5 1.76 -20.87 6.31
N PRO A 6 0.45 -21.21 6.45
CA PRO A 6 0.00 -22.58 6.23
C PRO A 6 0.22 -23.09 4.80
N ILE A 7 0.15 -22.23 3.76
CA ILE A 7 0.52 -22.62 2.40
C ILE A 7 2.01 -22.98 2.31
N ALA A 8 2.88 -22.19 2.97
CA ALA A 8 4.31 -22.47 2.99
C ALA A 8 4.63 -23.85 3.60
N GLU A 9 3.95 -24.20 4.67
CA GLU A 9 4.14 -25.51 5.34
C GLU A 9 3.56 -26.66 4.53
N GLN A 10 2.32 -26.53 4.05
CA GLN A 10 1.61 -27.63 3.40
C GLN A 10 2.06 -27.87 1.96
N ASP A 11 2.25 -26.80 1.19
CA ASP A 11 2.51 -26.93 -0.25
C ASP A 11 4.00 -26.86 -0.60
N PHE A 12 4.81 -26.14 0.21
CA PHE A 12 6.22 -25.92 -0.07
C PHE A 12 7.18 -26.52 0.96
N HIS A 13 6.68 -27.14 2.01
CA HIS A 13 7.45 -27.76 3.10
C HIS A 13 8.47 -26.80 3.74
N LEU A 14 8.12 -25.53 3.81
CA LEU A 14 8.92 -24.47 4.42
C LEU A 14 8.44 -24.20 5.85
N ALA A 15 9.37 -24.01 6.78
CA ALA A 15 9.01 -23.57 8.13
C ALA A 15 8.24 -22.22 8.05
N ALA A 16 7.09 -22.14 8.71
CA ALA A 16 6.20 -20.96 8.68
C ALA A 16 6.96 -19.67 9.02
N ARG A 17 7.86 -19.70 9.98
CA ARG A 17 8.69 -18.54 10.37
C ARG A 17 9.55 -18.03 9.21
N THR A 18 10.25 -18.92 8.49
CA THR A 18 11.08 -18.55 7.33
C THR A 18 10.23 -17.95 6.21
N ALA A 19 9.06 -18.55 5.96
CA ALA A 19 8.09 -18.05 5.00
C ALA A 19 7.61 -16.64 5.36
N VAL A 20 7.18 -16.43 6.61
CA VAL A 20 6.70 -15.13 7.10
C VAL A 20 7.78 -14.06 6.93
N LEU A 21 9.00 -14.31 7.38
CA LEU A 21 10.11 -13.35 7.26
C LEU A 21 10.39 -13.02 5.80
N SER A 22 10.45 -14.02 4.92
CA SER A 22 10.80 -13.79 3.51
C SER A 22 9.79 -12.89 2.79
N PHE A 23 8.48 -13.15 2.92
CA PHE A 23 7.50 -12.33 2.21
C PHE A 23 7.29 -10.95 2.85
N ILE A 24 7.44 -10.81 4.18
CA ILE A 24 7.38 -9.50 4.85
C ILE A 24 8.52 -8.62 4.38
N VAL A 25 9.75 -9.13 4.31
CA VAL A 25 10.92 -8.36 3.86
C VAL A 25 10.74 -7.92 2.41
N VAL A 26 10.41 -8.84 1.51
CA VAL A 26 10.23 -8.53 0.09
C VAL A 26 9.13 -7.48 -0.11
N PHE A 27 7.97 -7.69 0.52
CA PHE A 27 6.87 -6.73 0.47
C PHE A 27 7.26 -5.37 1.07
N GLY A 28 7.88 -5.36 2.25
CA GLY A 28 8.25 -4.13 2.96
C GLY A 28 9.25 -3.28 2.18
N VAL A 29 10.29 -3.91 1.63
CA VAL A 29 11.31 -3.21 0.83
C VAL A 29 10.69 -2.62 -0.44
N THR A 30 9.93 -3.42 -1.19
CA THR A 30 9.31 -2.94 -2.44
C THR A 30 8.28 -1.85 -2.18
N LYS A 31 7.48 -1.97 -1.11
CA LYS A 31 6.52 -0.93 -0.70
C LYS A 31 7.24 0.36 -0.29
N ALA A 32 8.31 0.28 0.50
CA ALA A 32 9.05 1.45 0.95
C ALA A 32 9.67 2.23 -0.22
N LEU A 33 10.32 1.53 -1.15
CA LEU A 33 10.88 2.13 -2.36
C LEU A 33 9.79 2.79 -3.22
N THR A 34 8.67 2.11 -3.38
CA THR A 34 7.57 2.62 -4.19
C THR A 34 6.85 3.81 -3.52
N ASN A 35 6.68 3.79 -2.19
CA ASN A 35 6.15 4.94 -1.44
C ASN A 35 7.01 6.19 -1.65
N TYR A 36 8.34 6.03 -1.61
CA TYR A 36 9.27 7.13 -1.86
C TYR A 36 9.10 7.74 -3.26
N LEU A 37 8.82 6.90 -4.26
CA LEU A 37 8.64 7.33 -5.64
C LEU A 37 7.21 7.83 -5.93
N ALA A 38 6.21 7.35 -5.21
CA ALA A 38 4.80 7.59 -5.50
C ALA A 38 4.43 9.08 -5.53
N GLY A 39 4.99 9.89 -4.64
CA GLY A 39 4.79 11.34 -4.64
C GLY A 39 5.24 11.98 -5.94
N ARG A 40 6.47 11.70 -6.38
CA ARG A 40 7.04 12.24 -7.64
C ARG A 40 6.28 11.75 -8.87
N LEU A 41 5.88 10.47 -8.88
CA LEU A 41 5.09 9.91 -9.97
C LEU A 41 3.71 10.57 -10.04
N SER A 42 3.06 10.79 -8.90
CA SER A 42 1.77 11.46 -8.80
C SER A 42 1.83 12.92 -9.27
N ASP A 43 2.93 13.62 -8.98
CA ASP A 43 3.13 15.00 -9.45
C ASP A 43 3.41 15.07 -10.95
N ARG A 44 4.10 14.06 -11.50
CA ARG A 44 4.46 14.03 -12.93
C ARG A 44 3.33 13.53 -13.82
N PHE A 45 2.67 12.44 -13.44
CA PHE A 45 1.70 11.74 -14.27
C PHE A 45 0.23 11.97 -13.87
N GLY A 46 0.00 12.63 -12.73
CA GLY A 46 -1.32 12.82 -12.13
C GLY A 46 -1.69 11.72 -11.15
N ARG A 47 -2.50 12.10 -10.16
CA ARG A 47 -2.86 11.21 -9.04
C ARG A 47 -3.68 10.00 -9.53
N LYS A 48 -4.70 10.24 -10.36
CA LYS A 48 -5.56 9.18 -10.88
C LYS A 48 -4.78 8.13 -11.68
N HIS A 49 -3.87 8.54 -12.54
CA HIS A 49 -3.10 7.61 -13.37
C HIS A 49 -2.19 6.72 -12.52
N VAL A 50 -1.54 7.28 -11.51
CA VAL A 50 -0.68 6.50 -10.59
C VAL A 50 -1.52 5.52 -9.75
N LEU A 51 -2.70 5.93 -9.30
CA LEU A 51 -3.63 5.05 -8.58
C LEU A 51 -4.08 3.87 -9.44
N VAL A 52 -4.50 4.13 -10.69
CA VAL A 52 -4.91 3.10 -11.65
C VAL A 52 -3.74 2.17 -11.97
N ALA A 53 -2.54 2.71 -12.22
CA ALA A 53 -1.34 1.91 -12.44
C ALA A 53 -1.05 0.97 -11.26
N GLY A 54 -1.22 1.45 -10.02
CA GLY A 54 -1.08 0.62 -8.82
C GLY A 54 -2.05 -0.57 -8.81
N TRP A 55 -3.31 -0.37 -9.19
CA TRP A 55 -4.28 -1.47 -9.30
C TRP A 55 -3.97 -2.44 -10.44
N LEU A 56 -3.47 -1.95 -11.58
CA LEU A 56 -3.03 -2.80 -12.69
C LEU A 56 -1.86 -3.69 -12.28
N VAL A 57 -0.91 -3.18 -11.48
CA VAL A 57 0.17 -4.00 -10.90
C VAL A 57 -0.36 -5.04 -9.92
N ALA A 58 -1.46 -4.75 -9.21
CA ALA A 58 -2.11 -5.72 -8.32
C ALA A 58 -2.84 -6.85 -9.08
N ALA A 59 -3.29 -6.59 -10.32
CA ALA A 59 -4.16 -7.52 -11.06
C ALA A 59 -3.59 -8.94 -11.20
N PRO A 60 -2.33 -9.18 -11.52
CA PRO A 60 -1.76 -10.52 -11.60
C PRO A 60 -1.54 -11.21 -10.25
N VAL A 61 -1.49 -10.45 -9.14
CA VAL A 61 -1.09 -10.99 -7.83
C VAL A 61 -1.95 -12.17 -7.35
N PRO A 62 -3.29 -12.10 -7.33
CA PRO A 62 -4.11 -13.23 -6.91
C PRO A 62 -3.86 -14.49 -7.76
N PHE A 63 -3.73 -14.32 -9.06
CA PHE A 63 -3.50 -15.43 -10.01
C PHE A 63 -2.13 -16.06 -9.79
N VAL A 64 -1.08 -15.26 -9.61
CA VAL A 64 0.26 -15.79 -9.29
C VAL A 64 0.22 -16.60 -7.99
N LEU A 65 -0.51 -16.14 -6.96
CA LEU A 65 -0.62 -16.85 -5.68
C LEU A 65 -1.47 -18.13 -5.80
N MET A 66 -2.52 -18.15 -6.63
CA MET A 66 -3.34 -19.33 -6.88
C MET A 66 -2.52 -20.50 -7.43
N TRP A 67 -1.66 -20.20 -8.39
CA TRP A 67 -0.93 -21.21 -9.16
C TRP A 67 0.59 -21.16 -9.00
N ALA A 68 1.08 -20.55 -7.94
CA ALA A 68 2.53 -20.49 -7.64
C ALA A 68 3.14 -21.91 -7.60
N PRO A 69 4.04 -22.27 -8.51
CA PRO A 69 4.66 -23.61 -8.52
C PRO A 69 5.80 -23.71 -7.48
N THR A 70 6.36 -22.60 -7.06
CA THR A 70 7.43 -22.53 -6.06
C THR A 70 7.25 -21.32 -5.16
N TRP A 71 7.88 -21.32 -3.98
CA TRP A 71 7.86 -20.20 -3.05
C TRP A 71 8.39 -18.89 -3.65
N SER A 72 9.32 -18.97 -4.58
CA SER A 72 9.84 -17.78 -5.28
C SER A 72 8.74 -16.99 -6.01
N TRP A 73 7.74 -17.66 -6.58
CA TRP A 73 6.58 -17.00 -7.19
C TRP A 73 5.71 -16.28 -6.16
N VAL A 74 5.60 -16.84 -4.95
CA VAL A 74 4.93 -16.15 -3.83
C VAL A 74 5.68 -14.88 -3.46
N LEU A 75 7.02 -14.90 -3.47
CA LEU A 75 7.83 -13.71 -3.22
C LEU A 75 7.66 -12.66 -4.34
N VAL A 76 7.62 -13.09 -5.61
CA VAL A 76 7.32 -12.19 -6.75
C VAL A 76 5.94 -11.55 -6.58
N ALA A 77 4.92 -12.32 -6.23
CA ALA A 77 3.58 -11.80 -5.96
C ALA A 77 3.58 -10.75 -4.83
N ASN A 78 4.35 -11.01 -3.76
CA ASN A 78 4.49 -10.04 -2.66
C ASN A 78 5.30 -8.79 -3.05
N ALA A 79 6.27 -8.90 -3.94
CA ALA A 79 6.96 -7.75 -4.52
C ALA A 79 5.97 -6.88 -5.33
N LEU A 80 5.20 -7.49 -6.23
CA LEU A 80 4.15 -6.79 -6.99
C LEU A 80 3.11 -6.14 -6.07
N LEU A 81 2.70 -6.85 -5.02
CA LEU A 81 1.77 -6.30 -4.02
C LEU A 81 2.38 -5.13 -3.27
N GLY A 82 3.67 -5.16 -2.94
CA GLY A 82 4.40 -4.04 -2.34
C GLY A 82 4.40 -2.81 -3.25
N VAL A 83 4.72 -3.00 -4.54
CA VAL A 83 4.65 -1.93 -5.54
C VAL A 83 3.24 -1.38 -5.67
N SER A 84 2.25 -2.23 -5.84
CA SER A 84 0.84 -1.83 -5.93
C SER A 84 0.41 -1.01 -4.71
N GLN A 85 0.66 -1.51 -3.50
CA GLN A 85 0.28 -0.80 -2.28
C GLN A 85 1.04 0.52 -2.10
N GLY A 86 2.31 0.56 -2.50
CA GLY A 86 3.09 1.80 -2.48
C GLY A 86 2.46 2.87 -3.38
N LEU A 87 2.02 2.50 -4.57
CA LEU A 87 1.36 3.44 -5.49
C LEU A 87 -0.05 3.79 -5.01
N THR A 88 -0.90 2.82 -4.71
CA THR A 88 -2.32 3.05 -4.40
C THR A 88 -2.50 3.75 -3.07
N TRP A 89 -1.84 3.28 -2.01
CA TRP A 89 -1.98 3.85 -0.67
C TRP A 89 -1.47 5.29 -0.61
N SER A 90 -0.23 5.53 -1.06
CA SER A 90 0.35 6.88 -1.04
C SER A 90 -0.47 7.87 -1.87
N THR A 91 -0.91 7.46 -3.06
CA THR A 91 -1.72 8.33 -3.93
C THR A 91 -3.09 8.62 -3.30
N THR A 92 -3.74 7.63 -2.68
CA THR A 92 -5.02 7.84 -1.98
C THR A 92 -4.87 8.83 -0.82
N VAL A 93 -3.79 8.72 -0.04
CA VAL A 93 -3.47 9.66 1.03
C VAL A 93 -3.27 11.08 0.48
N ILE A 94 -2.46 11.22 -0.59
CA ILE A 94 -2.21 12.51 -1.24
C ILE A 94 -3.53 13.12 -1.72
N MET A 95 -4.36 12.38 -2.43
CA MET A 95 -5.65 12.87 -2.95
C MET A 95 -6.60 13.33 -1.83
N LYS A 96 -6.62 12.63 -0.71
CA LYS A 96 -7.42 13.04 0.46
C LYS A 96 -6.91 14.34 1.08
N ILE A 97 -5.58 14.50 1.18
CA ILE A 97 -4.96 15.74 1.67
C ILE A 97 -5.26 16.89 0.71
N ASP A 98 -5.19 16.64 -0.62
CA ASP A 98 -5.48 17.63 -1.65
C ASP A 98 -6.90 18.18 -1.54
N LEU A 99 -7.88 17.33 -1.17
CA LEU A 99 -9.32 17.69 -1.16
C LEU A 99 -9.84 18.14 0.20
N ALA A 100 -9.24 17.68 1.31
CA ALA A 100 -9.77 17.94 2.65
C ALA A 100 -9.54 19.38 3.15
N GLY A 101 -8.67 20.15 2.50
CA GLY A 101 -8.29 21.48 2.99
C GLY A 101 -7.54 21.43 4.33
N SER A 102 -7.06 22.58 4.81
CA SER A 102 -6.19 22.64 5.99
C SER A 102 -6.89 22.28 7.31
N LYS A 103 -8.19 22.54 7.42
CA LYS A 103 -8.96 22.31 8.66
C LYS A 103 -9.29 20.84 8.91
N ASP A 104 -9.56 20.06 7.85
CA ASP A 104 -10.12 18.71 7.97
C ASP A 104 -9.09 17.60 7.65
N ARG A 105 -7.82 17.97 7.42
CA ARG A 105 -6.74 17.00 7.09
C ARG A 105 -6.60 15.91 8.16
N GLY A 106 -6.66 16.26 9.44
CA GLY A 106 -6.56 15.29 10.52
C GLY A 106 -7.69 14.26 10.50
N LEU A 107 -8.93 14.72 10.33
CA LEU A 107 -10.09 13.84 10.22
C LEU A 107 -10.01 12.94 8.99
N ALA A 108 -9.65 13.51 7.84
CA ALA A 108 -9.50 12.75 6.59
C ALA A 108 -8.45 11.64 6.71
N MET A 109 -7.32 11.90 7.40
CA MET A 109 -6.29 10.89 7.66
C MET A 109 -6.76 9.84 8.66
N GLY A 110 -7.42 10.24 9.76
CA GLY A 110 -8.01 9.31 10.72
C GLY A 110 -9.01 8.35 10.07
N LEU A 111 -9.91 8.86 9.23
CA LEU A 111 -10.85 8.04 8.47
C LEU A 111 -10.16 7.11 7.46
N ASN A 112 -9.05 7.55 6.86
CA ASN A 112 -8.25 6.71 5.97
C ASN A 112 -7.68 5.50 6.69
N GLU A 113 -7.04 5.73 7.85
CA GLU A 113 -6.46 4.65 8.66
C GLU A 113 -7.54 3.72 9.19
N PHE A 114 -8.64 4.25 9.74
CA PHE A 114 -9.79 3.49 10.20
C PHE A 114 -10.32 2.55 9.11
N ALA A 115 -10.58 3.06 7.91
CA ALA A 115 -11.06 2.26 6.78
C ALA A 115 -10.03 1.19 6.38
N GLY A 116 -8.74 1.52 6.41
CA GLY A 116 -7.65 0.59 6.12
C GLY A 116 -7.62 -0.60 7.08
N TYR A 117 -7.65 -0.35 8.38
CA TYR A 117 -7.61 -1.42 9.39
C TYR A 117 -8.87 -2.29 9.38
N ILE A 118 -10.07 -1.71 9.19
CA ILE A 118 -11.31 -2.49 9.03
C ILE A 118 -11.24 -3.37 7.78
N ALA A 119 -10.75 -2.83 6.67
CA ALA A 119 -10.60 -3.60 5.43
C ALA A 119 -9.61 -4.78 5.61
N VAL A 120 -8.48 -4.56 6.30
CA VAL A 120 -7.51 -5.62 6.60
C VAL A 120 -8.13 -6.71 7.47
N ALA A 121 -8.83 -6.33 8.55
CA ALA A 121 -9.50 -7.27 9.44
C ALA A 121 -10.59 -8.08 8.69
N GLY A 122 -11.45 -7.40 7.95
CA GLY A 122 -12.50 -8.04 7.16
C GLY A 122 -11.95 -8.98 6.08
N ALA A 123 -10.90 -8.57 5.38
CA ALA A 123 -10.23 -9.40 4.38
C ALA A 123 -9.56 -10.63 5.01
N ALA A 124 -8.93 -10.49 6.17
CA ALA A 124 -8.32 -11.61 6.89
C ALA A 124 -9.38 -12.63 7.33
N LEU A 125 -10.50 -12.16 7.91
CA LEU A 125 -11.62 -13.01 8.30
C LEU A 125 -12.24 -13.73 7.10
N ALA A 126 -12.53 -13.01 6.01
CA ALA A 126 -13.13 -13.57 4.81
C ALA A 126 -12.22 -14.63 4.17
N THR A 127 -10.93 -14.32 3.99
CA THR A 127 -9.98 -15.28 3.40
C THR A 127 -9.73 -16.48 4.31
N GLY A 128 -9.65 -16.29 5.63
CA GLY A 128 -9.53 -17.36 6.60
C GLY A 128 -10.75 -18.29 6.62
N TRP A 129 -11.96 -17.72 6.57
CA TRP A 129 -13.19 -18.49 6.50
C TRP A 129 -13.32 -19.29 5.22
N VAL A 130 -12.98 -18.70 4.06
CA VAL A 130 -12.95 -19.39 2.78
C VAL A 130 -11.94 -20.55 2.83
N ALA A 131 -10.73 -20.28 3.33
CA ALA A 131 -9.68 -21.29 3.44
C ALA A 131 -10.07 -22.46 4.34
N ALA A 132 -10.77 -22.20 5.43
CA ALA A 132 -11.25 -23.23 6.34
C ALA A 132 -12.33 -24.15 5.71
N ARG A 133 -13.11 -23.63 4.75
CA ARG A 133 -14.20 -24.38 4.11
C ARG A 133 -13.80 -25.10 2.82
N TRP A 134 -12.98 -24.47 2.01
CA TRP A 134 -12.69 -24.93 0.64
C TRP A 134 -11.21 -25.23 0.39
N GLY A 135 -10.34 -24.96 1.37
CA GLY A 135 -8.90 -25.18 1.24
C GLY A 135 -8.09 -23.89 1.04
N LEU A 136 -6.78 -24.05 1.07
CA LEU A 136 -5.84 -22.91 1.05
C LEU A 136 -5.66 -22.29 -0.33
N ARG A 137 -5.86 -23.06 -1.40
CA ARG A 137 -5.75 -22.65 -2.80
C ARG A 137 -6.73 -23.43 -3.68
N PRO A 138 -7.31 -22.82 -4.74
CA PRO A 138 -7.22 -21.42 -5.15
C PRO A 138 -8.25 -20.49 -4.50
N GLU A 139 -9.26 -21.01 -3.81
CA GLU A 139 -10.52 -20.35 -3.45
C GLU A 139 -10.35 -19.03 -2.68
N PRO A 140 -9.50 -18.92 -1.63
CA PRO A 140 -9.34 -17.67 -0.88
C PRO A 140 -8.84 -16.50 -1.73
N PHE A 141 -8.13 -16.78 -2.83
CA PHE A 141 -7.57 -15.76 -3.69
C PHE A 141 -8.60 -15.12 -4.63
N TYR A 142 -9.78 -15.75 -4.84
CA TYR A 142 -10.89 -15.11 -5.54
C TYR A 142 -11.39 -13.85 -4.81
N VAL A 143 -11.29 -13.81 -3.48
CA VAL A 143 -11.54 -12.59 -2.71
C VAL A 143 -10.57 -11.48 -3.12
N GLY A 144 -9.31 -11.84 -3.37
CA GLY A 144 -8.29 -10.90 -3.89
C GLY A 144 -8.63 -10.40 -5.29
N VAL A 145 -9.10 -11.28 -6.18
CA VAL A 145 -9.57 -10.88 -7.53
C VAL A 145 -10.73 -9.89 -7.42
N LEU A 146 -11.70 -10.16 -6.57
CA LEU A 146 -12.83 -9.25 -6.33
C LEU A 146 -12.35 -7.87 -5.87
N PHE A 147 -11.42 -7.81 -4.92
CA PHE A 147 -10.88 -6.54 -4.43
C PHE A 147 -10.13 -5.77 -5.51
N VAL A 148 -9.36 -6.44 -6.36
CA VAL A 148 -8.66 -5.80 -7.48
C VAL A 148 -9.68 -5.24 -8.49
N LEU A 149 -10.69 -6.00 -8.86
CA LEU A 149 -11.73 -5.55 -9.78
C LEU A 149 -12.51 -4.35 -9.21
N CYS A 150 -12.91 -4.41 -7.94
CA CYS A 150 -13.57 -3.30 -7.27
C CYS A 150 -12.66 -2.06 -7.18
N GLY A 151 -11.42 -2.25 -6.73
CA GLY A 151 -10.47 -1.13 -6.58
C GLY A 151 -10.12 -0.48 -7.91
N LEU A 152 -9.86 -1.27 -8.95
CA LEU A 152 -9.61 -0.78 -10.30
C LEU A 152 -10.86 -0.10 -10.88
N GLY A 153 -12.02 -0.75 -10.79
CA GLY A 153 -13.29 -0.22 -11.28
C GLY A 153 -13.64 1.12 -10.63
N LEU A 154 -13.60 1.21 -9.30
CA LEU A 154 -13.84 2.45 -8.57
C LEU A 154 -12.82 3.54 -8.96
N SER A 155 -11.55 3.18 -9.09
CA SER A 155 -10.49 4.14 -9.43
C SER A 155 -10.65 4.70 -10.85
N VAL A 156 -11.06 3.86 -11.81
CA VAL A 156 -11.27 4.29 -13.20
C VAL A 156 -12.55 5.11 -13.35
N LEU A 157 -13.67 4.64 -12.76
CA LEU A 157 -15.00 5.19 -13.00
C LEU A 157 -15.34 6.36 -12.10
N LEU A 158 -14.98 6.32 -10.81
CA LEU A 158 -15.45 7.29 -9.83
C LEU A 158 -14.39 8.28 -9.38
N VAL A 159 -13.11 7.88 -9.34
CA VAL A 159 -12.05 8.78 -8.90
C VAL A 159 -11.77 9.84 -9.96
N ARG A 160 -11.76 11.10 -9.54
CA ARG A 160 -11.41 12.25 -10.36
C ARG A 160 -9.97 12.70 -10.07
N GLU A 161 -9.33 13.31 -11.07
CA GLU A 161 -7.98 13.86 -10.91
C GLU A 161 -7.99 15.07 -9.96
N THR A 162 -7.07 15.11 -8.98
CA THR A 162 -6.98 16.20 -7.99
C THR A 162 -5.84 17.18 -8.26
N HIS A 163 -4.96 16.88 -9.20
CA HIS A 163 -3.80 17.72 -9.52
C HIS A 163 -4.17 19.16 -9.90
N SER A 164 -5.26 19.35 -10.65
CA SER A 164 -5.77 20.67 -11.03
C SER A 164 -6.24 21.48 -9.82
N HIS A 165 -6.82 20.83 -8.82
CA HIS A 165 -7.27 21.46 -7.58
C HIS A 165 -6.09 22.04 -6.78
N VAL A 166 -5.03 21.25 -6.61
CA VAL A 166 -3.79 21.69 -5.94
C VAL A 166 -3.13 22.86 -6.66
N ARG A 167 -3.10 22.84 -7.99
CA ARG A 167 -2.55 23.96 -8.76
C ARG A 167 -3.32 25.25 -8.54
N LEU A 168 -4.65 25.16 -8.50
CA LEU A 168 -5.50 26.32 -8.22
C LEU A 168 -5.25 26.86 -6.82
N GLU A 169 -5.21 25.99 -5.80
CA GLU A 169 -4.94 26.37 -4.42
C GLU A 169 -3.55 27.02 -4.27
N SER A 170 -2.53 26.46 -4.89
CA SER A 170 -1.16 27.02 -4.85
C SER A 170 -1.06 28.39 -5.52
N HIS A 171 -1.82 28.63 -6.59
CA HIS A 171 -1.89 29.95 -7.20
C HIS A 171 -2.57 31.00 -6.30
N LEU A 172 -3.65 30.60 -5.62
CA LEU A 172 -4.38 31.47 -4.70
C LEU A 172 -3.60 31.81 -3.44
N LEU A 173 -2.77 30.88 -2.94
CA LEU A 173 -1.99 31.04 -1.72
C LEU A 173 -0.57 31.61 -1.96
N GLY A 174 -0.21 31.95 -3.19
CA GLY A 174 1.11 32.51 -3.53
C GLY A 174 2.27 31.53 -3.27
N GLY A 175 2.01 30.22 -3.32
CA GLY A 175 2.99 29.19 -3.03
C GLY A 175 4.14 29.17 -4.04
N SER A 176 5.38 29.04 -3.53
CA SER A 176 6.59 28.90 -4.35
C SER A 176 6.56 27.58 -5.13
N LYS A 177 6.87 27.64 -6.43
CA LYS A 177 6.97 26.48 -7.32
C LYS A 177 8.21 25.61 -7.09
N ASP A 178 9.19 26.10 -6.34
CA ASP A 178 10.48 25.45 -6.17
C ASP A 178 10.47 24.52 -4.95
N ILE A 179 10.28 23.22 -5.20
CA ILE A 179 10.59 22.18 -4.23
C ILE A 179 12.11 22.03 -4.20
N PRO A 180 12.80 22.41 -3.11
CA PRO A 180 14.25 22.28 -3.05
C PRO A 180 14.68 20.84 -3.25
N ARG A 181 15.70 20.59 -4.09
CA ARG A 181 16.34 19.27 -4.22
C ARG A 181 16.76 18.66 -2.88
N SER A 182 16.93 19.50 -1.86
CA SER A 182 17.32 19.14 -0.49
C SER A 182 16.14 18.73 0.40
N ILE A 183 14.89 18.65 -0.09
CA ILE A 183 13.72 18.41 0.80
C ILE A 183 13.84 17.08 1.56
N PHE A 184 14.39 16.04 0.92
CA PHE A 184 14.65 14.76 1.57
C PHE A 184 15.58 14.92 2.79
N TRP A 185 16.74 15.58 2.61
CA TRP A 185 17.69 15.81 3.69
C TRP A 185 17.13 16.71 4.77
N ARG A 186 16.40 17.75 4.36
CA ARG A 186 15.77 18.68 5.30
C ARG A 186 14.72 17.98 6.16
N THR A 187 13.86 17.17 5.59
CA THR A 187 12.79 16.46 6.32
C THR A 187 13.29 15.28 7.13
N THR A 188 14.38 14.62 6.68
CA THR A 188 14.88 13.41 7.35
C THR A 188 15.90 13.71 8.44
N ILE A 189 16.75 14.74 8.26
CA ILE A 189 17.90 15.00 9.14
C ILE A 189 18.03 16.48 9.49
N GLY A 190 17.79 17.38 8.53
CA GLY A 190 18.19 18.78 8.64
C GLY A 190 17.32 19.65 9.55
N ASP A 191 16.01 19.37 9.61
CA ASP A 191 15.07 20.07 10.48
C ASP A 191 14.74 19.21 11.70
N ARG A 192 14.95 19.72 12.90
CA ARG A 192 14.77 18.95 14.14
C ARG A 192 13.34 18.42 14.31
N ASN A 193 12.33 19.23 14.02
CA ASN A 193 10.94 18.83 14.19
C ASN A 193 10.54 17.79 13.15
N LEU A 194 10.85 18.04 11.87
CA LEU A 194 10.53 17.11 10.79
C LEU A 194 11.28 15.79 10.93
N SER A 195 12.56 15.83 11.33
CA SER A 195 13.37 14.65 11.60
C SER A 195 12.80 13.81 12.77
N SER A 196 12.42 14.47 13.88
CA SER A 196 11.83 13.79 15.04
C SER A 196 10.50 13.10 14.67
N ILE A 197 9.64 13.75 13.87
CA ILE A 197 8.39 13.16 13.38
C ILE A 197 8.67 11.96 12.46
N SER A 198 9.66 12.10 11.57
CA SER A 198 10.05 10.99 10.67
C SER A 198 10.58 9.79 11.44
N GLN A 199 11.39 10.02 12.49
CA GLN A 199 11.91 8.98 13.36
C GLN A 199 10.80 8.32 14.19
N ALA A 200 9.87 9.10 14.75
CA ALA A 200 8.73 8.57 15.47
C ALA A 200 7.86 7.69 14.57
N GLY A 201 7.62 8.10 13.32
CA GLY A 201 6.93 7.29 12.32
C GLY A 201 7.67 5.99 11.98
N LEU A 202 9.01 6.04 11.89
CA LEU A 202 9.83 4.84 11.69
C LEU A 202 9.67 3.85 12.86
N VAL A 203 9.77 4.34 14.11
CA VAL A 203 9.60 3.49 15.31
C VAL A 203 8.21 2.86 15.36
N ASN A 204 7.16 3.64 15.02
CA ASN A 204 5.80 3.10 14.95
C ASN A 204 5.68 1.97 13.93
N ASN A 205 6.21 2.13 12.73
CA ASN A 205 6.20 1.08 11.70
C ASN A 205 7.07 -0.14 12.08
N LEU A 206 8.16 0.05 12.84
CA LEU A 206 8.94 -1.07 13.39
C LEU A 206 8.11 -1.86 14.41
N ASN A 207 7.34 -1.20 15.27
CA ASN A 207 6.45 -1.85 16.23
C ASN A 207 5.37 -2.67 15.50
N ASP A 208 4.75 -2.11 14.48
CA ASP A 208 3.80 -2.85 13.63
C ASP A 208 4.46 -4.06 12.96
N GLY A 209 5.69 -3.88 12.44
CA GLY A 209 6.48 -4.96 11.84
C GLY A 209 6.76 -6.10 12.82
N MET A 210 7.06 -5.78 14.08
CA MET A 210 7.22 -6.78 15.13
C MET A 210 5.92 -7.54 15.43
N ALA A 211 4.80 -6.83 15.58
CA ALA A 211 3.49 -7.44 15.84
C ALA A 211 3.02 -8.38 14.71
N TRP A 212 3.38 -8.09 13.47
CA TRP A 212 3.05 -8.93 12.30
C TRP A 212 4.06 -10.06 12.06
N GLY A 213 5.27 -9.98 12.62
CA GLY A 213 6.35 -10.95 12.43
C GLY A 213 6.51 -11.98 13.55
N LEU A 214 5.81 -11.78 14.67
CA LEU A 214 5.77 -12.70 15.81
C LEU A 214 4.54 -13.61 15.75
#